data_6b9ac4be18a96258678f12dd46c2bf3f
#
_entry.id   6b9ac4be18a96258678f12dd46c2bf3f
#
_cell.length_a   1.000
_cell.length_b   1.000
_cell.length_c   1.000
_cell.angle_alpha   90.00
_cell.angle_beta   90.00
_cell.angle_gamma   90.00
#
_symmetry.space_group_name_H-M   'P 1'
#
loop_
_entity.id
_entity.type
_entity.pdbx_description
1 polymer ?
#
loop_
_entity_poly.entity_id
_entity_poly.type
_entity_poly.pdbx_seq_one_letter_code
_entity_poly.pdbx_strand_id
1 'polypeptide(L)'
;MIIVAPGCATVDTAIVAKPGVEFNLALGQTAALSGTGYRITFDRVTEDSRCPVDVVCVWAGDAKIRLLIDRSTAPADIRVLGLTPPNSESELNGVRIRFVSLAPAARQSEPAASRKYVARLMVL
;
A
#
# COMPACT_ATOMS: atom_id res chain seq x y z
N MET A 1 10.35 -9.59 34.63
CA MET A 1 10.02 -9.59 34.07
C MET A 1 9.51 -9.30 33.19
N ILE A 2 9.23 -9.21 32.89
CA ILE A 2 8.84 -8.97 32.17
C ILE A 2 8.23 -8.80 31.27
N ILE A 3 8.05 -8.69 31.05
CA ILE A 3 7.46 -8.57 30.29
C ILE A 3 7.16 -8.12 29.29
N VAL A 4 7.20 -8.09 28.92
CA VAL A 4 6.87 -7.62 28.09
C VAL A 4 6.35 -7.59 27.14
N ALA A 5 6.13 -7.83 27.04
CA ALA A 5 5.70 -7.75 26.23
C ALA A 5 5.19 -7.43 25.39
N PRO A 6 4.84 -7.64 25.41
CA PRO A 6 4.21 -7.61 24.47
C PRO A 6 4.28 -6.77 23.58
N GLY A 7 4.51 -6.41 23.69
CA GLY A 7 4.53 -5.68 22.94
C GLY A 7 4.81 -5.79 21.98
N CYS A 8 4.97 -6.27 22.18
CA CYS A 8 5.17 -6.22 21.46
C CYS A 8 4.85 -6.09 20.48
N ALA A 9 4.61 -6.23 20.63
CA ALA A 9 4.19 -6.16 19.75
C ALA A 9 4.50 -5.45 18.89
N THR A 10 4.81 -5.25 18.94
CA THR A 10 5.11 -4.58 18.36
C THR A 10 5.67 -4.65 17.36
N VAL A 11 5.82 -5.06 17.29
CA VAL A 11 6.43 -5.14 16.54
C VAL A 11 6.24 -5.06 15.28
N ASP A 12 5.76 -5.47 15.00
CA ASP A 12 5.26 -5.46 14.07
C ASP A 12 5.29 -4.35 13.31
N THR A 13 5.28 -3.54 13.76
CA THR A 13 5.46 -2.34 13.18
C THR A 13 6.77 -2.16 12.55
N ALA A 14 7.48 -3.21 12.36
CA ALA A 14 8.85 -3.12 11.92
C ALA A 14 9.03 -3.07 10.41
N ILE A 15 7.98 -2.78 9.65
CA ILE A 15 8.13 -2.65 8.20
C ILE A 15 8.87 -1.35 7.92
N VAL A 16 10.01 -1.46 7.25
CA VAL A 16 10.84 -0.32 6.86
C VAL A 16 11.00 -0.35 5.35
N ALA A 17 10.61 0.73 4.70
CA ALA A 17 10.74 0.86 3.26
C ALA A 17 12.05 1.57 2.94
N LYS A 18 12.86 0.99 2.07
CA LYS A 18 14.14 1.55 1.64
C LYS A 18 14.04 1.99 0.19
N PRO A 19 14.70 3.09 -0.20
CA PRO A 19 14.67 3.53 -1.59
C PRO A 19 15.16 2.44 -2.54
N GLY A 20 14.45 2.27 -3.64
CA GLY A 20 14.82 1.31 -4.67
C GLY A 20 14.45 -0.13 -4.37
N VAL A 21 13.83 -0.41 -3.22
CA VAL A 21 13.46 -1.77 -2.82
C VAL A 21 11.94 -1.85 -2.69
N GLU A 22 11.33 -2.80 -3.39
CA GLU A 22 9.90 -3.04 -3.26
C GLU A 22 9.59 -3.61 -1.88
N PHE A 23 8.43 -3.22 -1.36
CA PHE A 23 7.97 -3.76 -0.08
C PHE A 23 6.46 -4.00 -0.16
N ASN A 24 5.99 -4.93 0.67
CA ASN A 24 4.58 -5.28 0.74
C ASN A 24 3.94 -4.63 1.95
N LEU A 25 2.72 -4.12 1.75
CA LEU A 25 1.98 -3.46 2.81
C LEU A 25 0.55 -3.98 2.78
N ALA A 26 0.16 -4.70 3.82
CA ALA A 26 -1.21 -5.21 3.92
C ALA A 26 -2.16 -4.08 4.29
N LEU A 27 -3.43 -4.27 3.98
CA LEU A 27 -4.46 -3.29 4.32
C LEU A 27 -4.42 -2.99 5.81
N GLY A 28 -4.30 -1.72 6.15
CA GLY A 28 -4.19 -1.26 7.53
C GLY A 28 -2.79 -1.23 8.11
N GLN A 29 -1.80 -1.78 7.40
CA GLN A 29 -0.42 -1.76 7.89
C GLN A 29 0.25 -0.43 7.60
N THR A 30 1.27 -0.13 8.42
CA THR A 30 2.08 1.08 8.30
C THR A 30 3.54 0.69 8.13
N ALA A 31 4.24 1.38 7.23
CA ALA A 31 5.67 1.22 7.01
C ALA A 31 6.35 2.56 7.26
N ALA A 32 7.56 2.51 7.84
CA ALA A 32 8.41 3.68 7.97
C ALA A 32 9.27 3.82 6.73
N LEU A 33 9.39 5.05 6.21
CA LEU A 33 10.25 5.33 5.06
C LEU A 33 11.62 5.71 5.57
N SER A 34 12.60 4.87 5.26
CA SER A 34 13.96 5.00 5.77
C SER A 34 14.53 6.37 5.45
N GLY A 35 15.05 7.05 6.46
CA GLY A 35 15.76 8.31 6.29
C GLY A 35 14.90 9.55 6.07
N THR A 36 13.57 9.42 6.13
CA THR A 36 12.69 10.56 5.80
C THR A 36 11.85 11.04 6.97
N GLY A 37 11.61 10.19 7.96
CA GLY A 37 10.67 10.49 9.03
C GLY A 37 9.21 10.30 8.64
N TYR A 38 8.93 9.95 7.39
CA TYR A 38 7.57 9.67 6.95
C TYR A 38 7.17 8.25 7.23
N ARG A 39 5.86 8.03 7.40
CA ARG A 39 5.25 6.71 7.50
C ARG A 39 4.12 6.63 6.50
N ILE A 40 3.95 5.46 5.90
CA ILE A 40 2.89 5.19 4.93
C ILE A 40 1.97 4.15 5.52
N THR A 41 0.67 4.41 5.48
CA THR A 41 -0.36 3.44 5.86
C THR A 41 -1.21 3.12 4.64
N PHE A 42 -1.43 1.83 4.39
CA PHE A 42 -2.36 1.38 3.35
C PHE A 42 -3.77 1.46 3.95
N ASP A 43 -4.49 2.53 3.63
CA ASP A 43 -5.76 2.84 4.26
C ASP A 43 -6.90 2.01 3.68
N ARG A 44 -7.04 1.98 2.36
CA ARG A 44 -8.12 1.24 1.71
C ARG A 44 -7.89 1.10 0.21
N VAL A 45 -8.63 0.16 -0.39
CA VAL A 45 -8.76 0.06 -1.84
C VAL A 45 -10.00 0.88 -2.21
N THR A 46 -9.82 1.91 -3.02
CA THR A 46 -10.93 2.78 -3.42
C THR A 46 -11.61 2.28 -4.68
N GLU A 47 -10.89 1.50 -5.49
CA GLU A 47 -11.43 0.94 -6.72
C GLU A 47 -10.66 -0.32 -7.06
N ASP A 48 -11.37 -1.36 -7.49
CA ASP A 48 -10.74 -2.56 -8.02
C ASP A 48 -11.56 -3.03 -9.22
N SER A 49 -11.23 -2.49 -10.38
CA SER A 49 -11.88 -2.82 -11.65
C SER A 49 -10.98 -3.65 -12.55
N ARG A 50 -9.96 -4.30 -11.96
CA ARG A 50 -9.07 -5.18 -12.72
C ARG A 50 -9.86 -6.29 -13.39
N CYS A 51 -9.40 -6.72 -14.57
CA CYS A 51 -9.99 -7.88 -15.22
C CYS A 51 -9.75 -9.10 -14.33
N PRO A 52 -10.82 -9.81 -13.90
CA PRO A 52 -10.63 -11.04 -13.15
C PRO A 52 -9.84 -12.07 -13.95
N VAL A 53 -8.96 -12.81 -13.26
CA VAL A 53 -8.11 -13.79 -13.92
C VAL A 53 -8.88 -14.98 -14.46
N ASP A 54 -10.13 -15.19 -14.00
CA ASP A 54 -10.98 -16.30 -14.42
C ASP A 54 -11.98 -15.91 -15.51
N VAL A 55 -11.85 -14.73 -16.12
CA VAL A 55 -12.70 -14.31 -17.24
C VAL A 55 -11.83 -13.60 -18.29
N VAL A 56 -12.43 -13.36 -19.46
CA VAL A 56 -11.79 -12.60 -20.54
C VAL A 56 -12.45 -11.23 -20.59
N CYS A 57 -11.63 -10.17 -20.57
CA CYS A 57 -12.10 -8.79 -20.60
C CYS A 57 -11.66 -8.10 -21.88
N VAL A 58 -12.42 -7.07 -22.26
CA VAL A 58 -12.07 -6.23 -23.40
C VAL A 58 -10.93 -5.27 -23.07
N TRP A 59 -10.84 -4.88 -21.78
CA TRP A 59 -9.78 -3.99 -21.29
C TRP A 59 -9.27 -4.51 -19.95
N ALA A 60 -8.09 -4.03 -19.56
CA ALA A 60 -7.40 -4.54 -18.38
C ALA A 60 -8.00 -4.05 -17.06
N GLY A 61 -8.68 -2.90 -17.08
CA GLY A 61 -9.16 -2.28 -15.84
C GLY A 61 -8.04 -1.69 -15.01
N ASP A 62 -8.36 -1.33 -13.78
CA ASP A 62 -7.40 -0.69 -12.89
C ASP A 62 -7.73 -1.04 -11.45
N ALA A 63 -6.80 -0.73 -10.55
CA ALA A 63 -7.05 -0.76 -9.12
C ALA A 63 -6.47 0.51 -8.54
N LYS A 64 -7.17 1.08 -7.56
CA LYS A 64 -6.74 2.31 -6.89
C LYS A 64 -6.73 2.09 -5.39
N ILE A 65 -5.68 2.55 -4.76
CA ILE A 65 -5.51 2.46 -3.32
C ILE A 65 -5.34 3.86 -2.74
N ARG A 66 -5.76 4.00 -1.49
CA ARG A 66 -5.56 5.23 -0.75
C ARG A 66 -4.47 4.99 0.29
N LEU A 67 -3.47 5.86 0.28
CA LEU A 67 -2.36 5.83 1.22
C LEU A 67 -2.45 7.06 2.11
N LEU A 68 -2.16 6.87 3.39
CA LEU A 68 -1.97 7.96 4.32
C LEU A 68 -0.47 8.10 4.56
N ILE A 69 0.06 9.29 4.32
CA ILE A 69 1.48 9.56 4.48
C ILE A 69 1.62 10.64 5.53
N ASP A 70 2.27 10.32 6.63
CA ASP A 70 2.38 11.27 7.72
C ASP A 70 3.79 11.30 8.30
N ARG A 71 4.05 12.35 9.06
CA ARG A 71 5.21 12.46 9.95
C ARG A 71 4.70 12.85 11.32
N SER A 72 5.55 12.63 12.33
CA SER A 72 5.18 12.92 13.71
C SER A 72 4.87 14.41 13.95
N THR A 73 5.32 15.30 13.06
CA THR A 73 5.18 16.74 13.25
C THR A 73 4.14 17.39 12.36
N ALA A 74 3.42 16.60 11.55
CA ALA A 74 2.49 17.15 10.58
C ALA A 74 1.30 16.22 10.40
N PRO A 75 0.13 16.75 9.98
CA PRO A 75 -1.02 15.90 9.68
C PRO A 75 -0.74 14.99 8.50
N ALA A 76 -1.50 13.92 8.41
CA ALA A 76 -1.37 12.97 7.31
C ALA A 76 -1.82 13.59 6.00
N ASP A 77 -1.07 13.30 4.94
CA ASP A 77 -1.49 13.56 3.56
C ASP A 77 -2.16 12.32 3.01
N ILE A 78 -3.15 12.54 2.17
CA ILE A 78 -3.87 11.47 1.51
C ILE A 78 -3.43 11.42 0.06
N ARG A 79 -3.04 10.23 -0.41
CA ARG A 79 -2.68 10.01 -1.81
C ARG A 79 -3.44 8.81 -2.34
N VAL A 80 -4.00 8.96 -3.53
CA VAL A 80 -4.66 7.85 -4.23
C VAL A 80 -3.81 7.49 -5.42
N LEU A 81 -3.39 6.24 -5.48
CA LEU A 81 -2.57 5.72 -6.58
C LEU A 81 -3.29 4.60 -7.29
N GLY A 82 -3.18 4.59 -8.61
CA GLY A 82 -3.69 3.52 -9.45
C GLY A 82 -2.55 2.70 -10.02
N LEU A 83 -2.87 1.59 -10.67
CA LEU A 83 -1.86 0.76 -11.32
C LEU A 83 -1.44 1.32 -12.68
N THR A 84 -2.26 2.16 -13.28
CA THR A 84 -2.02 2.69 -14.62
C THR A 84 -1.24 4.01 -14.54
N PRO A 85 -0.05 4.08 -15.18
CA PRO A 85 0.68 5.34 -15.22
C PRO A 85 -0.12 6.42 -15.96
N PRO A 86 0.06 7.70 -15.61
CA PRO A 86 1.01 8.21 -14.64
C PRO A 86 0.51 8.21 -13.19
N ASN A 87 -0.69 7.71 -12.95
CA ASN A 87 -1.31 7.76 -11.63
C ASN A 87 -0.74 6.71 -10.67
N SER A 88 0.26 5.97 -11.11
CA SER A 88 0.90 4.95 -10.28
C SER A 88 1.97 5.50 -9.35
N GLU A 89 2.30 6.79 -9.48
CA GLU A 89 3.33 7.42 -8.64
C GLU A 89 2.80 8.70 -8.01
N SER A 90 3.32 9.00 -6.84
CA SER A 90 3.04 10.26 -6.17
C SER A 90 4.30 10.76 -5.49
N GLU A 91 4.46 12.08 -5.45
CA GLU A 91 5.61 12.72 -4.83
C GLU A 91 5.15 13.61 -3.69
N LEU A 92 5.89 13.58 -2.58
CA LEU A 92 5.64 14.44 -1.42
C LEU A 92 6.99 14.83 -0.85
N ASN A 93 7.33 16.12 -0.96
CA ASN A 93 8.56 16.69 -0.39
C ASN A 93 9.82 15.89 -0.78
N GLY A 94 9.92 15.54 -2.07
CA GLY A 94 11.07 14.80 -2.60
C GLY A 94 10.99 13.30 -2.43
N VAL A 95 9.99 12.79 -1.74
CA VAL A 95 9.76 11.35 -1.60
C VAL A 95 8.79 10.92 -2.67
N ARG A 96 9.21 9.98 -3.52
CA ARG A 96 8.36 9.47 -4.60
C ARG A 96 8.02 8.02 -4.33
N ILE A 97 6.74 7.71 -4.42
CA ILE A 97 6.21 6.38 -4.11
C ILE A 97 5.51 5.85 -5.35
N ARG A 98 5.80 4.60 -5.70
CA ARG A 98 5.15 3.92 -6.82
C ARG A 98 4.30 2.77 -6.32
N PHE A 99 3.10 2.65 -6.87
CA PHE A 99 2.23 1.51 -6.66
C PHE A 99 2.54 0.47 -7.74
N VAL A 100 3.09 -0.67 -7.33
CA VAL A 100 3.61 -1.66 -8.27
C VAL A 100 2.56 -2.70 -8.61
N SER A 101 1.91 -3.28 -7.60
CA SER A 101 0.90 -4.31 -7.82
C SER A 101 0.01 -4.47 -6.60
N LEU A 102 -1.11 -5.15 -6.79
CA LEU A 102 -2.07 -5.40 -5.73
C LEU A 102 -2.41 -6.88 -5.72
N ALA A 103 -2.23 -7.53 -4.58
CA ALA A 103 -2.62 -8.91 -4.36
C ALA A 103 -3.84 -8.94 -3.45
N PRO A 104 -4.69 -9.94 -3.55
CA PRO A 104 -4.65 -11.02 -4.52
C PRO A 104 -5.16 -10.57 -5.88
N ALA A 105 -4.92 -11.39 -6.90
CA ALA A 105 -5.48 -11.15 -8.23
C ALA A 105 -7.01 -11.13 -8.13
N ALA A 106 -7.66 -10.32 -8.96
CA ALA A 106 -9.11 -10.26 -9.00
C ALA A 106 -9.65 -11.56 -9.55
N ARG A 107 -10.73 -12.09 -8.95
CA ARG A 107 -11.45 -13.26 -9.44
C ARG A 107 -12.93 -12.99 -9.38
N GLN A 108 -13.63 -13.33 -10.45
CA GLN A 108 -15.07 -13.15 -10.50
C GLN A 108 -15.78 -14.00 -9.45
N SER A 109 -15.22 -15.17 -9.14
CA SER A 109 -15.78 -16.09 -8.17
C SER A 109 -15.61 -15.64 -6.72
N GLU A 110 -14.82 -14.57 -6.48
CA GLU A 110 -14.58 -14.07 -5.14
C GLU A 110 -15.00 -12.62 -5.02
N PRO A 111 -15.88 -12.28 -4.07
CA PRO A 111 -16.27 -10.89 -3.90
C PRO A 111 -15.08 -10.05 -3.39
N ALA A 112 -15.03 -8.80 -3.84
CA ALA A 112 -13.95 -7.89 -3.44
C ALA A 112 -13.89 -7.72 -1.92
N ALA A 113 -15.02 -7.75 -1.24
CA ALA A 113 -15.08 -7.55 0.20
C ALA A 113 -14.36 -8.64 1.00
N SER A 114 -14.18 -9.83 0.41
CA SER A 114 -13.51 -10.93 1.11
C SER A 114 -12.01 -10.98 0.84
N ARG A 115 -11.50 -10.10 -0.01
CA ARG A 115 -10.07 -10.10 -0.35
C ARG A 115 -9.24 -9.47 0.76
N LYS A 116 -8.14 -10.13 1.10
CA LYS A 116 -7.18 -9.58 2.05
C LYS A 116 -6.07 -8.91 1.25
N TYR A 117 -6.27 -7.64 0.95
CA TYR A 117 -5.39 -6.91 0.05
C TYR A 117 -4.01 -6.69 0.63
N VAL A 118 -3.01 -6.86 -0.23
CA VAL A 118 -1.62 -6.47 0.05
C VAL A 118 -1.13 -5.68 -1.15
N ALA A 119 -0.67 -4.46 -0.91
CA ALA A 119 -0.12 -3.62 -1.95
C ALA A 119 1.38 -3.80 -2.00
N ARG A 120 1.94 -3.89 -3.20
CA ARG A 120 3.39 -3.83 -3.39
C ARG A 120 3.74 -2.42 -3.83
N LEU A 121 4.63 -1.79 -3.09
CA LEU A 121 5.01 -0.41 -3.26
C LEU A 121 6.52 -0.30 -3.37
N MET A 122 7.00 0.80 -3.94
CA MET A 122 8.42 1.08 -3.98
C MET A 122 8.63 2.58 -3.77
N VAL A 123 9.63 2.92 -2.95
CA VAL A 123 10.10 4.29 -2.80
C VAL A 123 11.24 4.48 -3.79
N LEU A 124 11.14 5.48 -4.62
CA LEU A 124 12.12 5.75 -5.68
C LEU A 124 13.25 6.64 -5.20
#